data_4bcdc812c96e0b36636e575e7816f374
#
_entry.id   4bcdc812c96e0b36636e575e7816f374
#
_cell.length_a   1.000
_cell.length_b   1.000
_cell.length_c   1.000
_cell.angle_alpha   90.00
_cell.angle_beta   90.00
_cell.angle_gamma   90.00
#
_symmetry.space_group_name_H-M   'P 1'
#
loop_
_entity.id
_entity.type
_entity.pdbx_description
1 polymer ?
#
loop_
_entity_poly.entity_id
_entity_poly.type
_entity_poly.pdbx_seq_one_letter_code
_entity_poly.pdbx_strand_id
1 'polypeptide(L)'
;MAALVFILISLTAAVFHGAAPVRAEDATTPTPIVIDENTATVDVRLYTDKNRTQELKDPVTSTSTLYGAFSAKFISGKAPSPGNNIAVYELPDTIVVDDAGGNLMEGTEASAAQAGTWKIEGKKVVFTFDEAWLAKNPANIHVAANFSFQLKNKNVGSGSNASVVFPGVGTINIPTKDGNVTGEKSGTFSQGADGVAKVTWTVKLTVESYATNVKFTDSLGDNFEFVDDSFTLDGKKLNPQPTINGQTATLNSLGDLTQGEHTVVYETKLKSGVSASNGVWIND
;
A
#
# COMPACT_ATOMS: atom_id res chain seq x y z
N MET A 1 0.35 -63.62 -10.27
CA MET A 1 -0.18 -64.38 -9.10
C MET A 1 0.50 -63.81 -7.85
N ALA A 2 -0.18 -62.94 -7.13
CA ALA A 2 0.31 -62.36 -5.89
C ALA A 2 -0.50 -62.96 -4.75
N ALA A 3 0.18 -63.62 -3.83
CA ALA A 3 -0.42 -64.28 -2.68
C ALA A 3 -0.67 -63.24 -1.56
N LEU A 4 -1.92 -63.15 -1.14
CA LEU A 4 -2.39 -62.35 -0.01
C LEU A 4 -2.25 -63.16 1.27
N VAL A 5 -1.40 -62.77 2.21
CA VAL A 5 -1.27 -63.37 3.52
C VAL A 5 -2.17 -62.63 4.51
N PHE A 6 -3.19 -63.30 5.01
CA PHE A 6 -4.02 -62.84 6.10
C PHE A 6 -3.37 -63.29 7.43
N ILE A 7 -2.99 -62.33 8.27
CA ILE A 7 -2.60 -62.59 9.66
C ILE A 7 -3.82 -62.37 10.55
N LEU A 8 -4.31 -63.44 11.13
CA LEU A 8 -5.40 -63.45 12.11
C LEU A 8 -4.78 -63.18 13.47
N ILE A 9 -5.05 -62.02 14.06
CA ILE A 9 -4.66 -61.73 15.46
C ILE A 9 -5.87 -61.98 16.33
N SER A 10 -5.79 -63.00 17.17
CA SER A 10 -6.79 -63.33 18.20
C SER A 10 -6.72 -62.32 19.35
N LEU A 11 -7.78 -61.57 19.56
CA LEU A 11 -7.93 -60.61 20.64
C LEU A 11 -8.44 -61.34 21.90
N THR A 12 -7.60 -61.56 22.92
CA THR A 12 -8.02 -61.98 24.25
C THR A 12 -8.54 -60.77 25.02
N ALA A 13 -9.83 -60.77 25.34
CA ALA A 13 -10.46 -59.74 26.15
C ALA A 13 -10.05 -59.91 27.62
N ALA A 14 -9.23 -58.99 28.11
CA ALA A 14 -9.03 -58.80 29.55
C ALA A 14 -10.06 -57.79 30.06
N VAL A 15 -10.96 -58.27 30.91
CA VAL A 15 -11.95 -57.44 31.59
C VAL A 15 -11.26 -56.66 32.70
N PHE A 16 -10.95 -55.39 32.48
CA PHE A 16 -10.57 -54.47 33.54
C PHE A 16 -11.82 -53.76 34.08
N HIS A 17 -12.14 -54.04 35.36
CA HIS A 17 -13.16 -53.30 36.10
C HIS A 17 -12.58 -51.95 36.54
N GLY A 18 -13.24 -50.85 36.10
CA GLY A 18 -13.46 -49.66 36.88
C GLY A 18 -12.32 -48.72 37.17
N ALA A 19 -12.06 -47.84 36.21
CA ALA A 19 -11.87 -46.43 36.53
C ALA A 19 -12.64 -45.65 35.42
N ALA A 20 -13.62 -44.88 35.80
CA ALA A 20 -14.24 -43.95 34.88
C ALA A 20 -13.14 -43.05 34.26
N PRO A 21 -13.13 -42.84 32.96
CA PRO A 21 -12.19 -41.85 32.38
C PRO A 21 -12.45 -40.51 33.06
N VAL A 22 -11.47 -40.01 33.79
CA VAL A 22 -11.43 -38.60 34.18
C VAL A 22 -11.50 -37.85 32.84
N ARG A 23 -12.66 -37.26 32.58
CA ARG A 23 -12.86 -36.35 31.45
C ARG A 23 -11.82 -35.27 31.66
N ALA A 24 -10.79 -35.24 30.80
CA ALA A 24 -9.93 -34.09 30.72
C ALA A 24 -10.89 -32.87 30.52
N GLU A 25 -10.92 -31.97 31.48
CA GLU A 25 -11.58 -30.69 31.30
C GLU A 25 -11.00 -30.14 30.00
N ASP A 26 -11.88 -29.84 29.05
CA ASP A 26 -11.51 -29.11 27.85
C ASP A 26 -10.74 -27.88 28.35
N ALA A 27 -9.42 -27.90 28.16
CA ALA A 27 -8.61 -26.74 28.44
C ALA A 27 -9.11 -25.64 27.51
N THR A 28 -9.98 -24.78 28.02
CA THR A 28 -10.49 -23.64 27.28
C THR A 28 -9.29 -22.84 26.86
N THR A 29 -9.01 -22.82 25.57
CA THR A 29 -7.93 -21.99 25.01
C THR A 29 -8.17 -20.56 25.49
N PRO A 30 -7.22 -19.93 26.19
CA PRO A 30 -7.42 -18.59 26.73
C PRO A 30 -7.79 -17.63 25.60
N THR A 31 -8.79 -16.80 25.84
CA THR A 31 -9.19 -15.76 24.87
C THR A 31 -8.08 -14.70 24.81
N PRO A 32 -7.55 -14.41 23.61
CA PRO A 32 -6.54 -13.36 23.45
C PRO A 32 -7.02 -12.01 23.99
N ILE A 33 -6.11 -11.25 24.60
CA ILE A 33 -6.40 -9.90 25.09
C ILE A 33 -6.42 -8.96 23.92
N VAL A 34 -7.53 -8.28 23.68
CA VAL A 34 -7.61 -7.24 22.65
C VAL A 34 -6.95 -5.96 23.18
N ILE A 35 -5.99 -5.43 22.41
CA ILE A 35 -5.34 -4.16 22.73
C ILE A 35 -6.21 -3.02 22.19
N ASP A 36 -6.83 -2.26 23.09
CA ASP A 36 -7.66 -1.09 22.82
C ASP A 36 -7.54 -0.08 23.98
N GLU A 37 -8.32 0.99 23.94
CA GLU A 37 -8.35 2.02 24.98
C GLU A 37 -8.78 1.52 26.36
N ASN A 38 -9.43 0.36 26.45
CA ASN A 38 -9.89 -0.24 27.71
C ASN A 38 -8.85 -1.17 28.34
N THR A 39 -7.85 -1.59 27.57
CA THR A 39 -6.85 -2.59 27.98
C THR A 39 -5.44 -2.05 28.02
N ALA A 40 -5.12 -1.04 27.18
CA ALA A 40 -3.79 -0.44 27.13
C ALA A 40 -3.82 1.01 26.68
N THR A 41 -2.80 1.78 27.09
CA THR A 41 -2.45 3.03 26.42
C THR A 41 -1.56 2.69 25.23
N VAL A 42 -2.01 3.04 24.03
CA VAL A 42 -1.31 2.76 22.78
C VAL A 42 -0.69 4.04 22.24
N ASP A 43 0.55 3.95 21.74
CA ASP A 43 1.21 5.02 20.96
C ASP A 43 1.66 4.44 19.62
N VAL A 44 1.44 5.20 18.54
CA VAL A 44 1.90 4.89 17.20
C VAL A 44 2.58 6.10 16.61
N ARG A 45 3.85 5.99 16.30
CA ARG A 45 4.63 7.01 15.59
C ARG A 45 4.95 6.55 14.20
N LEU A 46 4.89 7.46 13.23
CA LEU A 46 5.12 7.18 11.82
C LEU A 46 6.42 7.81 11.34
N TYR A 47 7.13 7.06 10.50
CA TYR A 47 8.42 7.43 9.95
C TYR A 47 8.45 7.18 8.44
N THR A 48 9.30 7.91 7.74
CA THR A 48 9.51 7.76 6.31
C THR A 48 10.68 6.84 5.97
N ASP A 49 11.49 6.46 6.95
CA ASP A 49 12.65 5.59 6.79
C ASP A 49 12.56 4.31 7.66
N LYS A 50 13.18 3.23 7.18
CA LYS A 50 13.18 1.92 7.83
C LYS A 50 13.82 1.95 9.23
N ASN A 51 14.81 2.82 9.43
CA ASN A 51 15.53 2.94 10.70
C ASN A 51 14.77 3.81 11.73
N ARG A 52 13.64 4.41 11.32
CA ARG A 52 12.79 5.27 12.16
C ARG A 52 13.55 6.46 12.75
N THR A 53 14.40 7.08 11.92
CA THR A 53 15.14 8.28 12.26
C THR A 53 14.48 9.56 11.74
N GLN A 54 13.62 9.43 10.71
CA GLN A 54 12.91 10.52 10.07
C GLN A 54 11.41 10.40 10.34
N GLU A 55 10.94 11.07 11.38
CA GLU A 55 9.51 11.13 11.71
C GLU A 55 8.72 11.75 10.54
N LEU A 56 7.54 11.19 10.27
CA LEU A 56 6.66 11.68 9.22
C LEU A 56 6.17 13.09 9.53
N LYS A 57 6.68 14.08 8.79
CA LYS A 57 6.29 15.51 8.87
C LYS A 57 5.95 16.06 7.50
N ASP A 58 6.70 15.65 6.50
CA ASP A 58 6.55 16.11 5.12
C ASP A 58 5.58 15.23 4.33
N PRO A 59 4.89 15.79 3.32
CA PRO A 59 4.00 15.03 2.46
C PRO A 59 4.72 13.88 1.74
N VAL A 60 4.08 12.72 1.71
CA VAL A 60 4.54 11.51 1.01
C VAL A 60 3.63 11.18 -0.18
N THR A 61 4.11 10.38 -1.12
CA THR A 61 3.24 9.90 -2.19
C THR A 61 2.29 8.80 -1.66
N SER A 62 1.16 8.61 -2.31
CA SER A 62 0.17 7.60 -1.90
C SER A 62 0.67 6.16 -1.95
N THR A 63 1.79 5.92 -2.65
CA THR A 63 2.45 4.61 -2.78
C THR A 63 3.65 4.44 -1.85
N SER A 64 3.98 5.46 -1.06
CA SER A 64 5.12 5.40 -0.14
C SER A 64 4.93 4.32 0.93
N THR A 65 6.01 3.60 1.25
CA THR A 65 6.06 2.74 2.42
C THR A 65 6.32 3.59 3.66
N LEU A 66 5.48 3.44 4.66
CA LEU A 66 5.60 4.09 5.96
C LEU A 66 6.02 3.06 7.01
N TYR A 67 6.75 3.52 8.00
CA TYR A 67 7.28 2.69 9.07
C TYR A 67 6.68 3.13 10.41
N GLY A 68 5.94 2.21 11.05
CA GLY A 68 5.31 2.45 12.33
C GLY A 68 6.19 1.96 13.49
N ALA A 69 6.32 2.77 14.53
CA ALA A 69 6.75 2.34 15.85
C ALA A 69 5.51 2.27 16.74
N PHE A 70 5.15 1.07 17.14
CA PHE A 70 4.02 0.78 18.00
C PHE A 70 4.51 0.54 19.43
N SER A 71 3.82 1.09 20.41
CA SER A 71 3.98 0.67 21.79
C SER A 71 2.64 0.56 22.51
N ALA A 72 2.57 -0.37 23.47
CA ALA A 72 1.40 -0.57 24.31
C ALA A 72 1.81 -0.72 25.76
N LYS A 73 1.24 0.13 26.62
CA LYS A 73 1.36 0.05 28.07
C LYS A 73 0.03 -0.43 28.64
N PHE A 74 0.01 -1.67 29.11
CA PHE A 74 -1.23 -2.28 29.61
C PHE A 74 -1.71 -1.64 30.90
N ILE A 75 -3.03 -1.53 31.02
CA ILE A 75 -3.72 -1.12 32.22
C ILE A 75 -3.61 -2.23 33.28
N SER A 76 -3.41 -1.86 34.55
CA SER A 76 -3.30 -2.83 35.64
C SER A 76 -4.50 -3.78 35.69
N GLY A 77 -4.22 -5.08 35.78
CA GLY A 77 -5.24 -6.12 35.77
C GLY A 77 -5.84 -6.46 34.38
N LYS A 78 -5.35 -5.82 33.32
CA LYS A 78 -5.76 -6.08 31.91
C LYS A 78 -4.62 -6.64 31.04
N ALA A 79 -3.46 -6.77 31.62
CA ALA A 79 -2.27 -7.24 30.93
C ALA A 79 -2.27 -8.76 30.73
N PRO A 80 -1.51 -9.27 29.73
CA PRO A 80 -1.17 -10.68 29.63
C PRO A 80 -0.56 -11.23 30.92
N SER A 81 -0.79 -12.51 31.17
CA SER A 81 -0.30 -13.21 32.35
C SER A 81 0.11 -14.63 31.98
N PRO A 82 0.89 -15.33 32.82
CA PRO A 82 1.17 -16.75 32.62
C PRO A 82 -0.12 -17.54 32.43
N GLY A 83 -0.16 -18.38 31.37
CA GLY A 83 -1.35 -19.10 30.93
C GLY A 83 -2.36 -18.31 30.08
N ASN A 84 -2.22 -16.99 29.95
CA ASN A 84 -2.95 -16.14 29.00
C ASN A 84 -1.99 -15.12 28.40
N ASN A 85 -1.07 -15.59 27.57
CA ASN A 85 0.09 -14.87 27.09
C ASN A 85 -0.06 -14.28 25.67
N ILE A 86 -1.29 -14.22 25.14
CA ILE A 86 -1.56 -13.69 23.80
C ILE A 86 -2.33 -12.40 23.89
N ALA A 87 -1.85 -11.36 23.19
CA ALA A 87 -2.59 -10.14 22.94
C ALA A 87 -2.70 -9.87 21.44
N VAL A 88 -3.76 -9.17 21.04
CA VAL A 88 -4.07 -8.89 19.62
C VAL A 88 -4.40 -7.41 19.45
N TYR A 89 -3.79 -6.80 18.43
CA TYR A 89 -4.08 -5.43 18.02
C TYR A 89 -4.65 -5.42 16.60
N GLU A 90 -5.81 -4.79 16.40
CA GLU A 90 -6.46 -4.67 15.10
C GLU A 90 -5.79 -3.54 14.29
N LEU A 91 -5.38 -3.85 13.05
CA LEU A 91 -4.83 -2.85 12.15
C LEU A 91 -5.94 -2.12 11.38
N PRO A 92 -5.75 -0.82 11.08
CA PRO A 92 -6.73 -0.05 10.32
C PRO A 92 -7.04 -0.64 8.94
N ASP A 93 -8.30 -0.59 8.52
CA ASP A 93 -8.73 -1.02 7.19
C ASP A 93 -8.17 -0.17 6.04
N THR A 94 -7.68 1.02 6.35
CA THR A 94 -7.17 2.01 5.40
C THR A 94 -5.71 1.81 5.03
N ILE A 95 -5.03 0.81 5.65
CA ILE A 95 -3.64 0.46 5.34
C ILE A 95 -3.54 -0.96 4.77
N VAL A 96 -2.43 -1.21 4.09
CA VAL A 96 -2.00 -2.54 3.63
C VAL A 96 -0.68 -2.82 4.32
N VAL A 97 -0.60 -3.97 4.98
CA VAL A 97 0.61 -4.48 5.62
C VAL A 97 0.99 -5.80 4.98
N ASP A 98 2.28 -6.04 4.86
CA ASP A 98 2.79 -7.35 4.47
C ASP A 98 2.89 -8.26 5.70
N ASP A 99 2.86 -9.58 5.46
CA ASP A 99 3.15 -10.55 6.50
C ASP A 99 4.53 -10.28 7.09
N ALA A 100 4.56 -9.98 8.36
CA ALA A 100 5.77 -9.60 9.06
C ALA A 100 5.72 -10.12 10.50
N GLY A 101 6.87 -10.15 11.14
CA GLY A 101 6.99 -10.54 12.53
C GLY A 101 8.37 -10.16 13.07
N GLY A 102 8.52 -10.27 14.37
CA GLY A 102 9.77 -9.94 15.02
C GLY A 102 9.73 -10.13 16.53
N ASN A 103 10.76 -9.62 17.17
CA ASN A 103 10.84 -9.61 18.62
C ASN A 103 9.91 -8.56 19.22
N LEU A 104 9.15 -8.93 20.22
CA LEU A 104 8.40 -8.03 21.09
C LEU A 104 9.36 -7.57 22.18
N MET A 105 9.63 -6.27 22.20
CA MET A 105 10.60 -5.69 23.14
C MET A 105 9.89 -5.07 24.35
N GLU A 106 10.54 -5.10 25.49
CA GLU A 106 10.08 -4.38 26.69
C GLU A 106 10.23 -2.85 26.50
N GLY A 107 9.24 -2.06 26.93
CA GLY A 107 9.29 -0.60 26.83
C GLY A 107 9.17 -0.07 25.40
N THR A 108 9.87 1.02 25.11
CA THR A 108 9.85 1.74 23.82
C THR A 108 11.19 1.71 23.08
N GLU A 109 12.25 1.21 23.69
CA GLU A 109 13.62 1.26 23.16
C GLU A 109 14.10 -0.07 22.58
N ALA A 110 14.86 0.01 21.48
CA ALA A 110 15.39 -1.15 20.77
C ALA A 110 16.43 -1.98 21.57
N SER A 111 16.97 -1.43 22.66
CA SER A 111 17.96 -2.09 23.55
C SER A 111 17.33 -2.79 24.74
N ALA A 112 16.02 -2.76 24.86
CA ALA A 112 15.30 -3.40 25.96
C ALA A 112 15.29 -4.92 25.89
N ALA A 113 14.94 -5.59 26.99
CA ALA A 113 14.79 -7.03 27.03
C ALA A 113 13.67 -7.51 26.08
N GLN A 114 13.84 -8.70 25.54
CA GLN A 114 12.80 -9.31 24.72
C GLN A 114 11.70 -9.85 25.65
N ALA A 115 10.46 -9.39 25.41
CA ALA A 115 9.27 -9.81 26.14
C ALA A 115 8.50 -10.95 25.44
N GLY A 116 8.86 -11.26 24.20
CA GLY A 116 8.19 -12.26 23.40
C GLY A 116 8.43 -12.07 21.89
N THR A 117 7.42 -12.41 21.10
CA THR A 117 7.42 -12.22 19.66
C THR A 117 6.09 -11.61 19.21
N TRP A 118 6.09 -11.03 18.01
CA TRP A 118 4.88 -10.58 17.35
C TRP A 118 4.88 -11.02 15.89
N LYS A 119 3.70 -11.17 15.31
CA LYS A 119 3.49 -11.44 13.89
C LYS A 119 2.23 -10.76 13.39
N ILE A 120 2.19 -10.45 12.09
CA ILE A 120 0.98 -9.99 11.41
C ILE A 120 0.25 -11.20 10.85
N GLU A 121 -1.03 -11.32 11.16
CA GLU A 121 -1.96 -12.32 10.63
C GLU A 121 -3.18 -11.60 10.05
N GLY A 122 -3.17 -11.42 8.73
CA GLY A 122 -4.19 -10.64 8.05
C GLY A 122 -4.22 -9.20 8.54
N LYS A 123 -5.27 -8.80 9.26
CA LYS A 123 -5.42 -7.45 9.81
C LYS A 123 -5.10 -7.36 11.30
N LYS A 124 -4.41 -8.32 11.84
CA LYS A 124 -4.09 -8.37 13.27
C LYS A 124 -2.61 -8.46 13.49
N VAL A 125 -2.13 -7.72 14.45
CA VAL A 125 -0.82 -7.97 15.05
C VAL A 125 -1.06 -8.87 16.26
N VAL A 126 -0.53 -10.09 16.21
CA VAL A 126 -0.61 -11.07 17.30
C VAL A 126 0.69 -11.00 18.08
N PHE A 127 0.59 -10.67 19.36
CA PHE A 127 1.69 -10.63 20.29
C PHE A 127 1.65 -11.89 21.14
N THR A 128 2.75 -12.64 21.14
CA THR A 128 2.93 -13.82 22.00
C THR A 128 4.02 -13.53 23.00
N PHE A 129 3.64 -13.41 24.26
CA PHE A 129 4.56 -13.12 25.35
C PHE A 129 5.27 -14.39 25.83
N ASP A 130 6.53 -14.23 26.22
CA ASP A 130 7.27 -15.29 26.89
C ASP A 130 6.74 -15.50 28.31
N GLU A 131 6.37 -16.75 28.63
CA GLU A 131 5.80 -17.13 29.93
C GLU A 131 6.76 -16.82 31.10
N ALA A 132 8.06 -17.06 30.88
CA ALA A 132 9.06 -16.83 31.94
C ALA A 132 9.29 -15.31 32.11
N TRP A 133 9.17 -14.52 31.04
CA TRP A 133 9.21 -13.07 31.15
C TRP A 133 7.99 -12.53 31.88
N LEU A 134 6.77 -13.01 31.55
CA LEU A 134 5.53 -12.63 32.25
C LEU A 134 5.58 -12.95 33.75
N ALA A 135 6.11 -14.11 34.12
CA ALA A 135 6.25 -14.49 35.52
C ALA A 135 7.16 -13.56 36.34
N LYS A 136 8.13 -12.92 35.66
CA LYS A 136 9.05 -11.93 36.29
C LYS A 136 8.49 -10.50 36.25
N ASN A 137 7.53 -10.21 35.35
CA ASN A 137 6.98 -8.91 35.10
C ASN A 137 5.45 -8.88 35.26
N PRO A 138 4.90 -9.19 36.46
CA PRO A 138 3.45 -9.36 36.64
C PRO A 138 2.66 -8.04 36.58
N ALA A 139 3.33 -6.90 36.55
CA ALA A 139 2.71 -5.59 36.52
C ALA A 139 3.46 -4.62 35.61
N ASN A 140 2.78 -3.57 35.14
CA ASN A 140 3.36 -2.51 34.30
C ASN A 140 3.94 -3.01 32.97
N ILE A 141 3.29 -3.98 32.35
CA ILE A 141 3.71 -4.50 31.04
C ILE A 141 3.64 -3.38 30.01
N HIS A 142 4.80 -3.04 29.46
CA HIS A 142 4.96 -2.05 28.39
C HIS A 142 5.84 -2.66 27.32
N VAL A 143 5.33 -2.75 26.12
CA VAL A 143 5.98 -3.43 24.99
C VAL A 143 5.97 -2.59 23.73
N ALA A 144 6.92 -2.87 22.83
CA ALA A 144 7.06 -2.21 21.56
C ALA A 144 7.25 -3.20 20.42
N ALA A 145 6.71 -2.86 19.26
CA ALA A 145 6.85 -3.56 18.01
C ALA A 145 6.99 -2.58 16.86
N ASN A 146 7.62 -3.02 15.78
CA ASN A 146 7.90 -2.18 14.62
C ASN A 146 7.35 -2.83 13.36
N PHE A 147 6.51 -2.15 12.61
CA PHE A 147 5.92 -2.64 11.36
C PHE A 147 6.05 -1.63 10.22
N SER A 148 5.80 -2.05 9.00
CA SER A 148 5.68 -1.17 7.83
C SER A 148 4.36 -1.37 7.13
N PHE A 149 3.88 -0.33 6.46
CA PHE A 149 2.62 -0.37 5.75
C PHE A 149 2.59 0.61 4.57
N GLN A 150 1.59 0.45 3.71
CA GLN A 150 1.23 1.40 2.67
C GLN A 150 -0.23 1.81 2.83
N LEU A 151 -0.58 2.98 2.30
CA LEU A 151 -1.98 3.40 2.23
C LEU A 151 -2.74 2.47 1.28
N LYS A 152 -3.93 2.05 1.67
CA LYS A 152 -4.81 1.25 0.80
C LYS A 152 -5.37 2.09 -0.35
N ASN A 153 -5.76 3.33 -0.06
CA ASN A 153 -6.19 4.26 -1.08
C ASN A 153 -4.97 4.87 -1.77
N LYS A 154 -4.75 4.50 -3.02
CA LYS A 154 -3.66 5.01 -3.85
C LYS A 154 -4.01 6.29 -4.60
N ASN A 155 -5.27 6.74 -4.53
CA ASN A 155 -5.78 7.92 -5.24
C ASN A 155 -5.82 9.14 -4.31
N VAL A 156 -4.70 9.42 -3.65
CA VAL A 156 -4.55 10.57 -2.74
C VAL A 156 -3.29 11.33 -3.15
N GLY A 157 -3.48 12.57 -3.60
CA GLY A 157 -2.40 13.44 -4.09
C GLY A 157 -2.29 14.75 -3.33
N SER A 158 -1.69 15.74 -3.97
CA SER A 158 -1.41 17.06 -3.38
C SER A 158 -2.64 17.74 -2.80
N GLY A 159 -2.45 18.37 -1.64
CA GLY A 159 -3.50 19.10 -0.94
C GLY A 159 -4.51 18.24 -0.18
N SER A 160 -4.31 16.93 -0.15
CA SER A 160 -5.11 15.97 0.59
C SER A 160 -4.34 15.38 1.76
N ASN A 161 -5.07 14.79 2.70
CA ASN A 161 -4.51 13.96 3.77
C ASN A 161 -5.16 12.58 3.72
N ALA A 162 -4.36 11.54 3.85
CA ALA A 162 -4.88 10.22 4.11
C ALA A 162 -5.10 10.07 5.63
N SER A 163 -6.34 9.85 6.03
CA SER A 163 -6.68 9.64 7.45
C SER A 163 -6.64 8.16 7.79
N VAL A 164 -5.86 7.79 8.79
CA VAL A 164 -5.73 6.43 9.30
C VAL A 164 -6.13 6.43 10.77
N VAL A 165 -7.14 5.65 11.12
CA VAL A 165 -7.62 5.53 12.51
C VAL A 165 -6.98 4.32 13.16
N PHE A 166 -6.07 4.53 14.09
CA PHE A 166 -5.44 3.48 14.88
C PHE A 166 -6.22 3.26 16.19
N PRO A 167 -6.68 2.04 16.49
CA PRO A 167 -7.37 1.74 17.75
C PRO A 167 -6.54 2.16 18.98
N GLY A 168 -7.19 2.83 19.92
CA GLY A 168 -6.53 3.35 21.15
C GLY A 168 -5.63 4.57 20.95
N VAL A 169 -5.41 5.03 19.71
CA VAL A 169 -4.62 6.24 19.37
C VAL A 169 -5.50 7.34 18.80
N GLY A 170 -6.46 6.97 17.95
CA GLY A 170 -7.27 7.90 17.20
C GLY A 170 -6.81 8.10 15.76
N THR A 171 -7.16 9.25 15.17
CA THR A 171 -6.87 9.56 13.77
C THR A 171 -5.48 10.17 13.61
N ILE A 172 -4.66 9.54 12.78
CA ILE A 172 -3.40 10.10 12.28
C ILE A 172 -3.64 10.56 10.83
N ASN A 173 -3.41 11.85 10.58
CA ASN A 173 -3.50 12.43 9.25
C ASN A 173 -2.12 12.39 8.60
N ILE A 174 -2.03 11.68 7.48
CA ILE A 174 -0.80 11.52 6.68
C ILE A 174 -0.87 12.50 5.52
N PRO A 175 -0.06 13.57 5.52
CA PRO A 175 -0.05 14.52 4.42
C PRO A 175 0.45 13.84 3.15
N THR A 176 -0.23 14.10 2.00
CA THR A 176 0.11 13.48 0.74
C THR A 176 0.47 14.51 -0.32
N LYS A 177 1.30 14.09 -1.28
CA LYS A 177 1.69 14.85 -2.46
C LYS A 177 1.52 14.02 -3.73
N ASP A 178 1.49 14.70 -4.87
CA ASP A 178 1.47 14.04 -6.17
C ASP A 178 2.75 13.24 -6.42
N GLY A 179 2.59 12.15 -7.16
CA GLY A 179 3.70 11.43 -7.77
C GLY A 179 4.28 12.22 -8.94
N ASN A 180 5.50 11.86 -9.30
CA ASN A 180 6.15 12.41 -10.47
C ASN A 180 5.45 11.92 -11.75
N VAL A 181 5.34 12.82 -12.75
CA VAL A 181 4.79 12.50 -14.08
C VAL A 181 5.88 12.82 -15.10
N THR A 182 6.29 11.81 -15.85
CA THR A 182 7.23 11.96 -16.96
C THR A 182 6.53 11.66 -18.28
N GLY A 183 7.03 12.22 -19.38
CA GLY A 183 6.42 12.04 -20.71
C GLY A 183 7.46 11.73 -21.78
N GLU A 184 7.09 10.83 -22.69
CA GLU A 184 7.83 10.54 -23.92
C GLU A 184 6.92 10.80 -25.12
N LYS A 185 7.43 11.50 -26.15
CA LYS A 185 6.67 11.86 -27.33
C LYS A 185 7.20 11.14 -28.56
N SER A 186 6.31 10.61 -29.38
CA SER A 186 6.60 10.01 -30.67
C SER A 186 5.57 10.44 -31.71
N GLY A 187 5.95 10.44 -33.00
CA GLY A 187 5.04 10.81 -34.08
C GLY A 187 5.04 9.74 -35.19
N THR A 188 3.86 9.46 -35.74
CA THR A 188 3.69 8.58 -36.90
C THR A 188 3.12 9.39 -38.07
N PHE A 189 3.86 9.41 -39.18
CA PHE A 189 3.45 10.08 -40.40
C PHE A 189 2.41 9.25 -41.16
N SER A 190 1.42 9.93 -41.73
CA SER A 190 0.44 9.37 -42.66
C SER A 190 0.07 10.40 -43.73
N GLN A 191 -0.31 9.92 -44.91
CA GLN A 191 -0.88 10.77 -45.98
C GLN A 191 -2.28 10.28 -46.28
N GLY A 192 -3.25 11.18 -46.11
CA GLY A 192 -4.64 10.91 -46.44
C GLY A 192 -4.87 10.74 -47.94
N ALA A 193 -5.99 10.13 -48.32
CA ALA A 193 -6.42 10.00 -49.74
C ALA A 193 -6.65 11.37 -50.42
N ASP A 194 -6.84 12.41 -49.64
CA ASP A 194 -6.93 13.82 -50.03
C ASP A 194 -5.57 14.49 -50.29
N GLY A 195 -4.48 13.72 -50.13
CA GLY A 195 -3.11 14.21 -50.27
C GLY A 195 -2.60 15.02 -49.09
N VAL A 196 -3.40 15.21 -48.03
CA VAL A 196 -3.00 15.93 -46.83
C VAL A 196 -2.07 15.08 -45.99
N ALA A 197 -0.86 15.59 -45.76
CA ALA A 197 0.11 14.93 -44.87
C ALA A 197 -0.23 15.23 -43.41
N LYS A 198 -0.33 14.19 -42.60
CA LYS A 198 -0.64 14.24 -41.17
C LYS A 198 0.43 13.56 -40.36
N VAL A 199 0.57 13.99 -39.11
CA VAL A 199 1.32 13.27 -38.08
C VAL A 199 0.39 12.98 -36.92
N THR A 200 0.28 11.73 -36.54
CA THR A 200 -0.35 11.33 -35.27
C THR A 200 0.72 11.30 -34.21
N TRP A 201 0.60 12.18 -33.24
CA TRP A 201 1.49 12.25 -32.09
C TRP A 201 0.95 11.40 -30.94
N THR A 202 1.85 10.69 -30.31
CA THR A 202 1.57 9.89 -29.10
C THR A 202 2.50 10.37 -28.01
N VAL A 203 1.93 10.91 -26.93
CA VAL A 203 2.65 11.28 -25.71
C VAL A 203 2.33 10.25 -24.64
N LYS A 204 3.30 9.41 -24.33
CA LYS A 204 3.20 8.39 -23.29
C LYS A 204 3.59 9.03 -21.97
N LEU A 205 2.65 9.11 -21.04
CA LEU A 205 2.86 9.63 -19.68
C LEU A 205 3.08 8.45 -18.72
N THR A 206 4.13 8.53 -17.91
CA THR A 206 4.38 7.58 -16.81
C THR A 206 4.15 8.29 -15.50
N VAL A 207 3.19 7.81 -14.70
CA VAL A 207 2.80 8.37 -13.40
C VAL A 207 3.30 7.44 -12.29
N GLU A 208 4.21 7.91 -11.45
CA GLU A 208 4.84 7.10 -10.38
C GLU A 208 3.86 6.72 -9.26
N SER A 209 2.91 7.63 -8.97
CA SER A 209 1.81 7.39 -8.03
C SER A 209 0.58 8.15 -8.52
N TYR A 210 -0.36 8.53 -7.65
CA TYR A 210 -1.49 9.38 -8.02
C TYR A 210 -1.02 10.83 -8.23
N ALA A 211 -1.47 11.49 -9.31
CA ALA A 211 -1.20 12.89 -9.59
C ALA A 211 -2.51 13.64 -9.89
N THR A 212 -2.69 14.80 -9.26
CA THR A 212 -3.91 15.60 -9.37
C THR A 212 -3.74 16.73 -10.39
N ASN A 213 -4.81 17.03 -11.14
CA ASN A 213 -4.86 18.17 -12.05
C ASN A 213 -3.65 18.30 -12.99
N VAL A 214 -3.22 17.17 -13.59
CA VAL A 214 -2.02 17.13 -14.43
C VAL A 214 -2.17 18.09 -15.62
N LYS A 215 -1.27 19.05 -15.71
CA LYS A 215 -1.24 20.01 -16.82
C LYS A 215 -0.56 19.40 -18.04
N PHE A 216 -1.06 19.75 -19.21
CA PHE A 216 -0.46 19.36 -20.48
C PHE A 216 -0.14 20.59 -21.31
N THR A 217 1.09 20.66 -21.80
CA THR A 217 1.50 21.69 -22.78
C THR A 217 2.41 21.05 -23.82
N ASP A 218 2.14 21.29 -25.07
CA ASP A 218 2.96 20.81 -26.16
C ASP A 218 3.14 21.89 -27.20
N SER A 219 4.33 21.99 -27.78
CA SER A 219 4.69 22.97 -28.80
C SER A 219 5.19 22.28 -30.06
N LEU A 220 4.71 22.71 -31.19
CA LEU A 220 5.06 22.20 -32.51
C LEU A 220 6.10 23.09 -33.19
N GLY A 221 6.84 22.50 -34.12
CA GLY A 221 7.62 23.26 -35.08
C GLY A 221 6.73 24.07 -36.06
N ASP A 222 7.28 25.10 -36.66
CA ASP A 222 6.55 26.08 -37.49
C ASP A 222 5.81 25.51 -38.71
N ASN A 223 6.18 24.29 -39.13
CA ASN A 223 5.61 23.64 -40.30
C ASN A 223 4.31 22.86 -40.04
N PHE A 224 3.87 22.80 -38.80
CA PHE A 224 2.69 22.02 -38.41
C PHE A 224 1.53 22.89 -37.95
N GLU A 225 0.33 22.37 -38.08
CA GLU A 225 -0.89 22.90 -37.47
C GLU A 225 -1.61 21.80 -36.74
N PHE A 226 -2.13 22.11 -35.55
CA PHE A 226 -2.99 21.17 -34.83
C PHE A 226 -4.29 20.91 -35.61
N VAL A 227 -4.74 19.66 -35.56
CA VAL A 227 -6.08 19.30 -36.03
C VAL A 227 -7.05 19.49 -34.87
N ASP A 228 -8.06 20.31 -35.09
CA ASP A 228 -9.09 20.60 -34.10
C ASP A 228 -9.75 19.29 -33.63
N ASP A 229 -10.12 19.26 -32.37
CA ASP A 229 -10.88 18.14 -31.76
C ASP A 229 -10.18 16.77 -31.80
N SER A 230 -8.87 16.71 -32.10
CA SER A 230 -8.12 15.46 -32.25
C SER A 230 -7.57 14.90 -30.94
N PHE A 231 -7.54 15.69 -29.86
CA PHE A 231 -6.90 15.27 -28.62
C PHE A 231 -7.72 14.23 -27.87
N THR A 232 -7.05 13.16 -27.47
CA THR A 232 -7.59 12.09 -26.64
C THR A 232 -6.67 11.79 -25.47
N LEU A 233 -7.22 11.30 -24.36
CA LEU A 233 -6.49 10.69 -23.25
C LEU A 233 -6.99 9.27 -23.07
N ASP A 234 -6.09 8.29 -23.12
CA ASP A 234 -6.39 6.86 -23.03
C ASP A 234 -7.50 6.43 -24.01
N GLY A 235 -7.44 6.96 -25.24
CA GLY A 235 -8.40 6.71 -26.32
C GLY A 235 -9.74 7.42 -26.18
N LYS A 236 -9.96 8.21 -25.11
CA LYS A 236 -11.18 8.99 -24.92
C LYS A 236 -10.96 10.45 -25.33
N LYS A 237 -11.87 11.00 -26.13
CA LYS A 237 -11.79 12.41 -26.53
C LYS A 237 -11.77 13.31 -25.31
N LEU A 238 -10.81 14.24 -25.27
CA LEU A 238 -10.71 15.24 -24.20
C LEU A 238 -11.89 16.24 -24.29
N ASN A 239 -12.41 16.60 -23.14
CA ASN A 239 -13.41 17.66 -23.01
C ASN A 239 -13.19 18.44 -21.70
N PRO A 240 -12.70 19.68 -21.75
CA PRO A 240 -12.45 20.47 -22.96
C PRO A 240 -11.23 19.97 -23.76
N GLN A 241 -11.16 20.34 -25.02
CA GLN A 241 -9.97 20.23 -25.85
C GLN A 241 -8.94 21.28 -25.42
N PRO A 242 -7.63 21.07 -25.69
CA PRO A 242 -6.60 22.07 -25.43
C PRO A 242 -6.88 23.41 -26.15
N THR A 243 -6.50 24.48 -25.49
CA THR A 243 -6.46 25.81 -26.14
C THR A 243 -5.23 25.88 -27.05
N ILE A 244 -5.46 26.18 -28.32
CA ILE A 244 -4.39 26.36 -29.31
C ILE A 244 -4.04 27.83 -29.41
N ASN A 245 -2.78 28.16 -29.18
CA ASN A 245 -2.24 29.50 -29.39
C ASN A 245 -0.99 29.40 -30.28
N GLY A 246 -1.16 29.69 -31.58
CA GLY A 246 -0.12 29.48 -32.57
C GLY A 246 0.31 28.03 -32.66
N GLN A 247 1.55 27.73 -32.27
CA GLN A 247 2.15 26.41 -32.30
C GLN A 247 2.06 25.67 -30.94
N THR A 248 1.37 26.22 -29.96
CA THR A 248 1.28 25.66 -28.64
C THR A 248 -0.14 25.24 -28.28
N ALA A 249 -0.30 23.98 -27.90
CA ALA A 249 -1.51 23.43 -27.29
C ALA A 249 -1.36 23.41 -25.77
N THR A 250 -2.33 23.97 -25.06
CA THR A 250 -2.32 23.97 -23.58
C THR A 250 -3.64 23.47 -23.03
N LEU A 251 -3.57 22.54 -22.12
CA LEU A 251 -4.69 22.07 -21.31
C LEU A 251 -4.34 22.23 -19.83
N ASN A 252 -5.12 23.02 -19.12
CA ASN A 252 -4.86 23.31 -17.71
C ASN A 252 -5.00 22.09 -16.80
N SER A 253 -5.77 21.09 -17.23
CA SER A 253 -5.89 19.82 -16.52
C SER A 253 -6.31 18.69 -17.47
N LEU A 254 -5.53 17.61 -17.48
CA LEU A 254 -5.93 16.31 -18.03
C LEU A 254 -6.89 15.56 -17.09
N GLY A 255 -7.13 16.11 -15.89
CA GLY A 255 -7.76 15.45 -14.76
C GLY A 255 -6.73 14.84 -13.83
N ASP A 256 -7.22 14.01 -12.93
CA ASP A 256 -6.39 13.22 -12.03
C ASP A 256 -5.96 11.94 -12.75
N LEU A 257 -4.68 11.62 -12.65
CA LEU A 257 -4.09 10.42 -13.24
C LEU A 257 -3.69 9.43 -12.15
N THR A 258 -4.08 8.16 -12.33
CA THR A 258 -3.69 7.07 -11.44
C THR A 258 -2.24 6.64 -11.71
N GLN A 259 -1.66 5.87 -10.80
CA GLN A 259 -0.36 5.24 -11.03
C GLN A 259 -0.39 4.38 -12.30
N GLY A 260 0.64 4.50 -13.13
CA GLY A 260 0.80 3.70 -14.35
C GLY A 260 1.05 4.54 -15.60
N GLU A 261 0.77 3.94 -16.75
CA GLU A 261 0.94 4.57 -18.05
C GLU A 261 -0.38 5.15 -18.54
N HIS A 262 -0.33 6.38 -19.05
CA HIS A 262 -1.43 7.07 -19.72
C HIS A 262 -0.94 7.57 -21.06
N THR A 263 -1.85 7.76 -22.02
CA THR A 263 -1.48 8.15 -23.38
C THR A 263 -2.32 9.32 -23.87
N VAL A 264 -1.67 10.44 -24.17
CA VAL A 264 -2.29 11.54 -24.93
C VAL A 264 -1.98 11.33 -26.40
N VAL A 265 -3.03 11.30 -27.24
CA VAL A 265 -2.89 11.19 -28.71
C VAL A 265 -3.59 12.37 -29.35
N TYR A 266 -2.96 12.97 -30.36
CA TYR A 266 -3.53 14.02 -31.17
C TYR A 266 -2.93 14.05 -32.58
N GLU A 267 -3.59 14.74 -33.51
CA GLU A 267 -3.15 14.87 -34.88
C GLU A 267 -2.69 16.30 -35.21
N THR A 268 -1.71 16.35 -36.12
CA THR A 268 -1.31 17.59 -36.79
C THR A 268 -1.29 17.38 -38.30
N LYS A 269 -1.43 18.46 -39.05
CA LYS A 269 -1.24 18.49 -40.49
C LYS A 269 -0.07 19.41 -40.84
N LEU A 270 0.60 19.11 -41.95
CA LEU A 270 1.59 20.02 -42.53
C LEU A 270 0.91 21.26 -43.10
N LYS A 271 1.50 22.43 -42.87
CA LYS A 271 1.06 23.69 -43.48
C LYS A 271 1.19 23.60 -44.98
N SER A 272 0.31 24.33 -45.67
CA SER A 272 0.35 24.43 -47.14
C SER A 272 1.71 24.94 -47.63
N GLY A 273 2.27 24.27 -48.65
CA GLY A 273 3.59 24.58 -49.22
C GLY A 273 4.78 23.90 -48.55
N VAL A 274 4.57 23.12 -47.50
CA VAL A 274 5.62 22.31 -46.85
C VAL A 274 5.60 20.90 -47.43
N SER A 275 6.76 20.42 -47.90
CA SER A 275 6.92 19.03 -48.38
C SER A 275 7.33 18.13 -47.26
N ALA A 276 6.61 17.01 -47.09
CA ALA A 276 7.01 15.95 -46.19
C ALA A 276 8.05 15.05 -46.88
N SER A 277 9.26 14.93 -46.34
CA SER A 277 10.16 13.83 -46.67
C SER A 277 9.91 12.68 -45.72
N ASN A 278 10.00 11.42 -46.22
CA ASN A 278 9.80 10.19 -45.43
C ASN A 278 10.87 10.09 -44.30
N GLY A 279 10.70 10.81 -43.22
CA GLY A 279 11.60 10.80 -42.07
C GLY A 279 10.82 10.77 -40.76
N VAL A 280 11.31 10.02 -39.79
CA VAL A 280 10.86 10.09 -38.40
C VAL A 280 11.32 11.44 -37.84
N TRP A 281 10.38 12.27 -37.40
CA TRP A 281 10.69 13.54 -36.74
C TRP A 281 10.69 13.31 -35.25
N ILE A 282 11.87 13.41 -34.64
CA ILE A 282 12.04 13.49 -33.20
C ILE A 282 12.25 14.98 -32.91
N ASN A 283 11.34 15.62 -32.21
CA ASN A 283 11.60 16.92 -31.60
C ASN A 283 12.02 16.69 -30.14
N ASP A 284 13.19 17.20 -29.82
CA ASP A 284 13.71 17.32 -28.43
C ASP A 284 12.88 18.33 -27.62
#